data_72d50588cf1402771bbcb92e61c579e2
#
_entry.id   72d50588cf1402771bbcb92e61c579e2
#
_cell.length_a   1.000
_cell.length_b   1.000
_cell.length_c   1.000
_cell.angle_alpha   90.00
_cell.angle_beta   90.00
_cell.angle_gamma   90.00
#
_symmetry.space_group_name_H-M   'P 1'
#
loop_
_entity.id
_entity.type
_entity.pdbx_description
1 polymer ?
#
loop_
_entity_poly.entity_id
_entity_poly.type
_entity_poly.pdbx_seq_one_letter_code
_entity_poly.pdbx_strand_id
1 'polypeptide(L)'
;MQTADERILPQGTAYLTDAGMTGPHDSVIGVQPEQAIRRFLTQVPTRFKPADKGARFCGVLVDIDPDSGKATHIERLQIEETTT
;
A
#
# COMPACT_ATOMS: atom_id res chain seq x y z
N MET A 1 2.45 -0.88 5.98
CA MET A 1 2.83 0.55 5.92
C MET A 1 3.95 0.74 4.92
N GLN A 2 3.84 1.75 4.08
CA GLN A 2 4.87 2.02 3.07
C GLN A 2 6.18 2.43 3.75
N THR A 3 7.28 1.79 3.33
CA THR A 3 8.61 2.15 3.86
C THR A 3 9.19 3.31 3.05
N ALA A 4 10.20 3.97 3.61
CA ALA A 4 10.82 5.15 3.01
C ALA A 4 12.27 4.86 2.57
N ASP A 5 12.51 3.64 2.13
CA ASP A 5 13.84 3.15 1.79
C ASP A 5 14.02 2.90 0.29
N GLU A 6 13.25 3.60 -0.56
CA GLU A 6 13.38 3.48 -2.00
C GLU A 6 14.79 3.82 -2.45
N ARG A 7 15.36 2.95 -3.28
CA ARG A 7 16.70 3.15 -3.80
C ARG A 7 16.95 2.28 -5.03
N ILE A 8 17.96 2.67 -5.78
CA ILE A 8 18.45 1.86 -6.88
C ILE A 8 19.74 1.18 -6.41
N LEU A 9 19.73 -0.15 -6.43
CA LEU A 9 20.88 -0.94 -6.01
C LEU A 9 22.02 -0.80 -7.00
N PRO A 10 23.28 -1.12 -6.60
CA PRO A 10 24.45 -0.87 -7.44
C PRO A 10 24.38 -1.49 -8.84
N GLN A 11 23.62 -2.57 -9.01
CA GLN A 11 23.49 -3.24 -10.32
C GLN A 11 22.29 -2.77 -11.13
N GLY A 12 21.61 -1.72 -10.69
CA GLY A 12 20.50 -1.13 -11.42
C GLY A 12 19.12 -1.71 -11.12
N THR A 13 18.95 -2.40 -9.99
CA THR A 13 17.65 -2.89 -9.55
C THR A 13 17.00 -1.87 -8.64
N ALA A 14 15.78 -1.46 -8.96
CA ALA A 14 14.99 -0.61 -8.07
C ALA A 14 14.51 -1.44 -6.89
N TYR A 15 14.58 -0.87 -5.68
CA TYR A 15 14.25 -1.57 -4.45
C TYR A 15 13.39 -0.70 -3.55
N LEU A 16 12.38 -1.32 -2.97
CA LEU A 16 11.56 -0.75 -1.89
C LEU A 16 11.10 -1.93 -1.04
N THR A 17 11.27 -1.82 0.28
CA THR A 17 10.91 -2.91 1.19
C THR A 17 9.41 -3.21 1.17
N ASP A 18 8.58 -2.15 1.25
CA ASP A 18 7.14 -2.33 1.30
C ASP A 18 6.47 -1.15 0.59
N ALA A 19 5.72 -1.45 -0.46
CA ALA A 19 5.02 -0.43 -1.23
C ALA A 19 3.81 0.15 -0.49
N GLY A 20 3.36 -0.51 0.56
CA GLY A 20 2.23 -0.07 1.36
C GLY A 20 0.91 -0.68 0.91
N MET A 21 -0.14 -0.35 1.64
CA MET A 21 -1.48 -0.83 1.35
C MET A 21 -2.23 0.19 0.49
N THR A 22 -2.79 -0.27 -0.61
CA THR A 22 -3.74 0.54 -1.39
C THR A 22 -5.14 0.17 -0.97
N GLY A 23 -5.90 1.15 -0.51
CA GLY A 23 -7.26 0.96 -0.04
C GLY A 23 -7.57 1.83 1.15
N PRO A 24 -8.68 1.54 1.86
CA PRO A 24 -9.06 2.33 3.03
C PRO A 24 -8.06 2.14 4.18
N HIS A 25 -7.36 3.22 4.55
CA HIS A 25 -6.37 3.19 5.64
C HIS A 25 -7.02 3.32 7.02
N ASP A 26 -8.25 3.86 7.09
CA ASP A 26 -9.05 3.85 8.31
C ASP A 26 -9.74 2.49 8.45
N SER A 27 -8.93 1.45 8.62
CA SER A 27 -9.42 0.07 8.59
C SER A 27 -8.40 -0.86 9.24
N VAL A 28 -8.84 -2.11 9.47
CA VAL A 28 -7.95 -3.20 9.87
C VAL A 28 -7.66 -4.04 8.62
N ILE A 29 -6.54 -3.76 7.99
CA ILE A 29 -6.09 -4.42 6.73
C ILE A 29 -7.19 -4.40 5.66
N GLY A 30 -7.77 -3.20 5.42
CA GLY A 30 -8.83 -3.03 4.41
C GLY A 30 -10.21 -3.47 4.85
N VAL A 31 -10.39 -3.92 6.09
CA VAL A 31 -11.68 -4.33 6.65
C VAL A 31 -12.17 -3.27 7.62
N GLN A 32 -13.50 -3.08 7.71
CA GLN A 32 -14.07 -2.13 8.66
C GLN A 32 -13.66 -2.48 10.09
N PRO A 33 -13.15 -1.51 10.88
CA PRO A 33 -12.62 -1.80 12.22
C PRO A 33 -13.63 -2.46 13.16
N GLU A 34 -14.89 -2.05 13.11
CA GLU A 34 -15.93 -2.60 13.96
C GLU A 34 -16.13 -4.10 13.76
N GLN A 35 -16.05 -4.56 12.51
CA GLN A 35 -16.23 -5.98 12.19
C GLN A 35 -15.08 -6.81 12.71
N ALA A 36 -13.85 -6.32 12.58
CA ALA A 36 -12.67 -7.02 13.08
C ALA A 36 -12.72 -7.13 14.61
N ILE A 37 -13.05 -6.04 15.30
CA ILE A 37 -13.16 -6.01 16.76
C ILE A 37 -14.26 -6.95 17.23
N ARG A 38 -15.42 -6.92 16.58
CA ARG A 38 -16.53 -7.81 16.93
C ARG A 38 -16.14 -9.28 16.84
N ARG A 39 -15.41 -9.64 15.79
CA ARG A 39 -14.95 -11.02 15.63
C ARG A 39 -14.03 -11.45 16.77
N PHE A 40 -13.12 -10.59 17.20
CA PHE A 40 -12.24 -10.89 18.32
C PHE A 40 -13.00 -11.05 19.64
N LEU A 41 -14.01 -10.20 19.89
CA LEU A 41 -14.74 -10.21 21.14
C LEU A 41 -15.73 -11.37 21.23
N THR A 42 -16.39 -11.72 20.14
CA THR A 42 -17.46 -12.73 20.15
C THR A 42 -17.02 -14.10 19.70
N GLN A 43 -15.90 -14.17 18.96
CA GLN A 43 -15.42 -15.40 18.32
C GLN A 43 -16.45 -16.03 17.39
N VAL A 44 -17.45 -15.25 16.97
CA VAL A 44 -18.47 -15.71 16.02
C VAL A 44 -17.96 -15.42 14.61
N PRO A 45 -18.04 -16.40 13.68
CA PRO A 45 -17.66 -16.13 12.29
C PRO A 45 -18.46 -14.98 11.72
N THR A 46 -17.78 -13.95 11.26
CA THR A 46 -18.39 -12.76 10.69
C THR A 46 -17.88 -12.56 9.27
N ARG A 47 -18.79 -12.23 8.37
CA ARG A 47 -18.41 -11.91 6.99
C ARG A 47 -17.83 -10.50 6.96
N PHE A 48 -16.55 -10.40 6.61
CA PHE A 48 -15.89 -9.11 6.50
C PHE A 48 -16.33 -8.38 5.24
N LYS A 49 -16.49 -7.05 5.37
CA LYS A 49 -16.68 -6.16 4.23
C LYS A 49 -15.48 -5.24 4.12
N PRO A 50 -15.03 -4.90 2.89
CA PRO A 50 -14.00 -3.88 2.73
C PRO A 50 -14.47 -2.55 3.31
N ALA A 51 -13.56 -1.83 3.95
CA ALA A 51 -13.86 -0.47 4.39
C ALA A 51 -13.97 0.45 3.17
N ASP A 52 -14.82 1.47 3.26
CA ASP A 52 -15.12 2.36 2.12
C ASP A 52 -14.71 3.80 2.36
N LYS A 53 -14.01 4.09 3.45
CA LYS A 53 -13.57 5.44 3.81
C LYS A 53 -12.06 5.50 3.97
N GLY A 54 -11.48 6.67 3.69
CA GLY A 54 -10.07 6.91 3.87
C GLY A 54 -9.20 6.16 2.88
N ALA A 55 -9.69 5.96 1.66
CA ALA A 55 -8.93 5.26 0.64
C ALA A 55 -7.65 6.02 0.27
N ARG A 56 -6.54 5.30 0.21
CA ARG A 56 -5.25 5.83 -0.17
C ARG A 56 -4.58 4.89 -1.14
N PHE A 57 -4.02 5.45 -2.21
CA PHE A 57 -3.19 4.70 -3.14
C PHE A 57 -1.74 4.77 -2.67
N CYS A 58 -1.12 3.61 -2.48
CA CYS A 58 0.31 3.51 -2.22
C CYS A 58 0.94 2.71 -3.36
N GLY A 59 1.99 3.25 -3.95
CA GLY A 59 2.64 2.60 -5.06
C GLY A 59 4.04 3.11 -5.27
N VAL A 60 4.62 2.68 -6.37
CA VAL A 60 5.99 3.02 -6.74
C VAL A 60 6.04 3.29 -8.23
N LEU A 61 6.70 4.38 -8.61
CA LEU A 61 7.03 4.69 -9.99
C LEU A 61 8.49 4.36 -10.23
N VAL A 62 8.76 3.57 -11.26
CA VAL A 62 10.13 3.20 -11.61
C VAL A 62 10.38 3.53 -13.08
N ASP A 63 11.44 4.29 -13.34
CA ASP A 63 11.91 4.55 -14.70
C ASP A 63 13.02 3.55 -15.03
N ILE A 64 12.89 2.88 -16.15
CA ILE A 64 13.81 1.85 -16.58
C ILE A 64 14.40 2.22 -17.94
N ASP A 65 15.72 2.15 -18.07
CA ASP A 65 16.39 2.33 -19.35
C ASP A 65 16.09 1.11 -20.25
N PRO A 66 15.45 1.31 -21.40
CA PRO A 66 15.08 0.19 -22.26
C PRO A 66 16.28 -0.52 -22.89
N ASP A 67 17.41 0.15 -23.02
CA ASP A 67 18.60 -0.45 -23.63
C ASP A 67 19.35 -1.36 -22.67
N SER A 68 19.52 -0.94 -21.41
CA SER A 68 20.25 -1.72 -20.41
C SER A 68 19.35 -2.55 -19.51
N GLY A 69 18.06 -2.22 -19.41
CA GLY A 69 17.14 -2.84 -18.47
C GLY A 69 17.35 -2.41 -17.02
N LYS A 70 18.18 -1.41 -16.80
CA LYS A 70 18.49 -0.93 -15.45
C LYS A 70 17.54 0.20 -15.05
N ALA A 71 17.17 0.22 -13.78
CA ALA A 71 16.37 1.30 -13.23
C ALA A 71 17.20 2.56 -13.12
N THR A 72 16.64 3.69 -13.52
CA THR A 72 17.30 5.01 -13.47
C THR A 72 16.67 5.91 -12.42
N HIS A 73 15.45 5.63 -12.00
CA HIS A 73 14.74 6.43 -11.01
C HIS A 73 13.70 5.58 -10.30
N ILE A 74 13.50 5.84 -9.01
CA ILE A 74 12.43 5.22 -8.22
C ILE A 74 11.81 6.30 -7.33
N GLU A 75 10.48 6.30 -7.26
CA GLU A 75 9.73 7.30 -6.50
C GLU A 75 8.56 6.64 -5.80
N ARG A 76 8.37 6.94 -4.52
CA ARG A 76 7.19 6.50 -3.77
C ARG A 76 6.00 7.39 -4.12
N LEU A 77 4.83 6.75 -4.20
CA LEU A 77 3.57 7.45 -4.42
C LEU A 77 2.63 7.18 -3.25
N GLN A 78 2.05 8.26 -2.70
CA GLN A 78 0.96 8.19 -1.74
C GLN A 78 -0.08 9.22 -2.15
N ILE A 79 -1.23 8.74 -2.63
CA ILE A 79 -2.30 9.60 -3.10
C ILE A 79 -3.53 9.29 -2.28
N GLU A 80 -4.03 10.30 -1.55
CA GLU A 80 -5.24 10.17 -0.76
C GLU A 80 -6.47 10.48 -1.61
N GLU A 81 -7.53 9.72 -1.35
CA GLU A 81 -8.83 10.02 -1.95
C GLU A 81 -9.32 11.35 -1.40
N THR A 82 -9.60 12.29 -2.32
CA THR A 82 -10.24 13.55 -1.97
C THR A 82 -11.74 13.35 -2.07
N THR A 83 -12.42 13.30 -0.93
CA THR A 83 -13.88 13.35 -0.91
C THR A 83 -14.33 14.78 -1.12
N THR A 84 -15.01 14.97 -2.21
CA THR A 84 -15.72 16.23 -2.43
C THR A 84 -17.09 16.19 -1.77
#